data_70d2bc6c323e583dc15be719efb96fd2
#
_entry.id   70d2bc6c323e583dc15be719efb96fd2
#
_cell.length_a   1.000
_cell.length_b   1.000
_cell.length_c   1.000
_cell.angle_alpha   90.00
_cell.angle_beta   90.00
_cell.angle_gamma   90.00
#
_symmetry.space_group_name_H-M   'P 1'
#
loop_
_entity.id
_entity.type
_entity.pdbx_description
1 polymer ?
#
loop_
_entity_poly.entity_id
_entity_poly.type
_entity_poly.pdbx_seq_one_letter_code
_entity_poly.pdbx_strand_id
1 'polypeptide(L)'
;MKRNLFLSAILPFSLAVALCACGSTPGESTPSEKTQSSVSQAQTDSAATGNEISIGNNFSIEAGTVLSDGSIYFVGREGADGFCAYVSTDDGDSWTKEELPWADQTVVGIKLRPDGFMLGMRGQQVVYAARGEDLKTADISALGAIDGISAVYPIDGDTFTVTGGRTETFVNEDGQEQETIHPLPFEDMVLQYDGSLVTQWGEGIAADQAGYYASDEEKLYYVDFETNECRSLDGAGQIDSYGVLATIKGSSFCRNGIFYYVDDQGIVAYDTTNNSESRILTDTLAPFLQDDVSCVTLIVTDHQAIAVAADLNSETQTVYRYEI
;
A
#
# COMPACT_ATOMS: atom_id res chain seq x y z
N MET A 1 -47.41 10.63 -2.15
CA MET A 1 -46.28 10.07 -1.36
C MET A 1 -45.32 9.35 -2.31
N LYS A 2 -44.24 10.00 -2.73
CA LYS A 2 -43.19 9.42 -3.58
C LYS A 2 -41.96 9.24 -2.68
N ARG A 3 -41.56 7.97 -2.45
CA ARG A 3 -40.33 7.59 -1.75
C ARG A 3 -39.18 7.76 -2.73
N ASN A 4 -38.31 8.71 -2.48
CA ASN A 4 -37.03 8.79 -3.14
C ASN A 4 -36.05 7.83 -2.42
N LEU A 5 -35.66 6.79 -3.13
CA LEU A 5 -34.51 5.95 -2.76
C LEU A 5 -33.25 6.75 -3.12
N PHE A 6 -32.51 7.20 -2.12
CA PHE A 6 -31.13 7.61 -2.31
C PHE A 6 -30.25 6.35 -2.33
N LEU A 7 -29.80 5.95 -3.51
CA LEU A 7 -28.67 5.07 -3.66
C LEU A 7 -27.42 5.88 -3.36
N SER A 8 -26.85 5.67 -2.18
CA SER A 8 -25.50 6.12 -1.89
C SER A 8 -24.53 5.15 -2.55
N ALA A 9 -23.99 5.55 -3.69
CA ALA A 9 -22.86 4.88 -4.31
C ALA A 9 -21.62 5.20 -3.47
N ILE A 10 -21.15 4.24 -2.68
CA ILE A 10 -19.84 4.27 -2.06
C ILE A 10 -18.85 3.90 -3.17
N LEU A 11 -18.21 4.90 -3.76
CA LEU A 11 -17.04 4.69 -4.62
C LEU A 11 -15.84 4.45 -3.71
N PRO A 12 -15.09 3.36 -3.87
CA PRO A 12 -13.77 3.24 -3.26
C PRO A 12 -12.81 4.16 -4.02
N PHE A 13 -12.42 5.26 -3.38
CA PHE A 13 -11.33 6.09 -3.87
C PHE A 13 -10.01 5.45 -3.45
N SER A 14 -9.45 4.65 -4.32
CA SER A 14 -8.04 4.30 -4.29
C SER A 14 -7.64 3.80 -5.67
N LEU A 15 -7.33 4.72 -6.56
CA LEU A 15 -6.35 4.57 -7.65
C LEU A 15 -6.23 5.91 -8.40
N ALA A 16 -5.35 6.80 -7.94
CA ALA A 16 -4.84 7.87 -8.80
C ALA A 16 -3.61 7.33 -9.54
N VAL A 17 -3.82 6.65 -10.64
CA VAL A 17 -2.74 6.39 -11.61
C VAL A 17 -2.62 7.64 -12.47
N ALA A 18 -1.57 8.42 -12.22
CA ALA A 18 -1.19 9.54 -13.07
C ALA A 18 -0.60 9.00 -14.39
N LEU A 19 -1.40 8.99 -15.44
CA LEU A 19 -0.94 8.79 -16.81
C LEU A 19 -0.29 10.07 -17.30
N CYS A 20 1.04 10.17 -17.19
CA CYS A 20 1.82 11.18 -17.94
C CYS A 20 1.99 10.71 -19.38
N ALA A 21 1.17 11.25 -20.28
CA ALA A 21 1.37 11.14 -21.72
C ALA A 21 2.46 12.12 -22.18
N CYS A 22 3.66 11.63 -22.47
CA CYS A 22 4.66 12.38 -23.21
C CYS A 22 4.35 12.35 -24.71
N GLY A 23 3.90 13.48 -25.24
CA GLY A 23 3.81 13.72 -26.67
C GLY A 23 5.19 13.99 -27.26
N SER A 24 5.63 13.16 -28.20
CA SER A 24 6.80 13.41 -29.05
C SER A 24 6.37 13.88 -30.42
N THR A 25 6.90 15.05 -30.80
CA THR A 25 6.84 15.63 -32.17
C THR A 25 7.87 14.96 -33.09
N PRO A 26 7.57 14.75 -34.38
CA PRO A 26 8.50 14.10 -35.30
C PRO A 26 9.44 15.10 -35.93
N GLY A 27 10.73 14.78 -35.95
CA GLY A 27 11.77 15.46 -36.75
C GLY A 27 12.37 14.47 -37.74
N GLU A 28 12.32 14.86 -39.00
CA GLU A 28 12.82 14.19 -40.22
C GLU A 28 14.35 14.12 -40.28
N SER A 29 14.91 13.05 -40.78
CA SER A 29 15.72 12.96 -42.00
C SER A 29 16.89 11.96 -41.94
N THR A 30 16.75 10.99 -42.81
CA THR A 30 17.65 10.37 -43.82
C THR A 30 18.87 9.52 -43.40
N PRO A 31 19.23 8.53 -44.23
CA PRO A 31 19.79 7.26 -43.81
C PRO A 31 21.30 7.14 -44.04
N SER A 32 21.94 6.30 -43.27
CA SER A 32 23.26 5.77 -43.64
C SER A 32 23.45 4.31 -43.25
N GLU A 33 24.10 3.61 -44.12
CA GLU A 33 24.23 2.19 -44.32
C GLU A 33 24.82 1.34 -43.20
N LYS A 34 24.29 0.09 -43.15
CA LYS A 34 24.88 -1.21 -42.92
C LYS A 34 26.12 -1.36 -42.03
N THR A 35 25.93 -2.11 -40.94
CA THR A 35 26.79 -3.27 -40.65
C THR A 35 25.97 -4.35 -39.96
N GLN A 36 25.88 -5.52 -40.59
CA GLN A 36 25.37 -6.75 -40.02
C GLN A 36 26.33 -7.25 -38.93
N SER A 37 25.83 -7.54 -37.77
CA SER A 37 26.37 -8.62 -36.93
C SER A 37 25.33 -9.12 -35.94
N SER A 38 24.93 -10.34 -36.16
CA SER A 38 24.70 -11.44 -35.25
C SER A 38 23.68 -11.31 -34.14
N VAL A 39 22.64 -12.14 -34.34
CA VAL A 39 22.00 -12.99 -33.36
C VAL A 39 21.65 -12.33 -32.02
N SER A 40 20.55 -11.62 -32.05
CA SER A 40 19.70 -11.50 -30.86
C SER A 40 19.03 -12.86 -30.68
N GLN A 41 19.53 -13.65 -29.74
CA GLN A 41 18.70 -14.66 -29.11
C GLN A 41 17.49 -13.92 -28.54
N ALA A 42 16.31 -14.24 -29.04
CA ALA A 42 15.07 -13.90 -28.38
C ALA A 42 15.16 -14.54 -26.98
N GLN A 43 15.45 -13.73 -25.99
CA GLN A 43 15.14 -14.06 -24.62
C GLN A 43 13.62 -14.25 -24.62
N THR A 44 13.15 -15.48 -24.57
CA THR A 44 11.79 -15.79 -24.19
C THR A 44 11.67 -15.25 -22.78
N ASP A 45 10.93 -14.16 -22.62
CA ASP A 45 10.53 -13.66 -21.31
C ASP A 45 9.85 -14.84 -20.60
N SER A 46 10.57 -15.50 -19.73
CA SER A 46 9.99 -16.53 -18.87
C SER A 46 9.28 -15.78 -17.77
N ALA A 47 7.97 -15.97 -17.67
CA ALA A 47 7.19 -15.42 -16.60
C ALA A 47 7.19 -16.43 -15.44
N ALA A 48 7.44 -15.96 -14.22
CA ALA A 48 7.28 -16.79 -13.03
C ALA A 48 5.80 -17.12 -12.86
N THR A 49 5.48 -18.40 -12.97
CA THR A 49 4.14 -18.92 -12.70
C THR A 49 4.07 -19.24 -11.20
N GLY A 50 3.48 -18.31 -10.41
CA GLY A 50 3.16 -18.60 -9.02
C GLY A 50 2.14 -19.73 -8.90
N ASN A 51 2.20 -20.44 -7.79
CA ASN A 51 1.18 -21.41 -7.43
C ASN A 51 -0.01 -20.66 -6.83
N GLU A 52 -1.19 -20.79 -7.44
CA GLU A 52 -2.42 -20.29 -6.85
C GLU A 52 -2.71 -21.04 -5.54
N ILE A 53 -2.95 -20.29 -4.48
CA ILE A 53 -3.33 -20.83 -3.17
C ILE A 53 -4.70 -20.32 -2.75
N SER A 54 -5.44 -21.13 -2.01
CA SER A 54 -6.77 -20.78 -1.51
C SER A 54 -6.72 -20.53 -0.01
N ILE A 55 -7.25 -19.37 0.40
CA ILE A 55 -7.37 -18.96 1.79
C ILE A 55 -8.84 -18.78 2.10
N GLY A 56 -9.41 -19.67 2.92
CA GLY A 56 -10.84 -19.63 3.26
C GLY A 56 -11.80 -19.85 2.07
N ASN A 57 -13.07 -19.62 2.31
CA ASN A 57 -14.12 -19.69 1.29
C ASN A 57 -14.58 -18.27 0.92
N ASN A 58 -14.28 -17.80 -0.29
CA ASN A 58 -14.61 -16.44 -0.73
C ASN A 58 -14.03 -15.37 0.22
N PHE A 59 -12.78 -15.55 0.64
CA PHE A 59 -12.09 -14.61 1.51
C PHE A 59 -11.45 -13.51 0.67
N SER A 60 -11.86 -12.27 0.91
CA SER A 60 -11.28 -11.07 0.30
C SER A 60 -10.29 -10.44 1.28
N ILE A 61 -9.02 -10.39 0.88
CA ILE A 61 -7.92 -9.88 1.70
C ILE A 61 -7.95 -8.35 1.68
N GLU A 62 -8.00 -7.73 2.85
CA GLU A 62 -7.90 -6.27 3.05
C GLU A 62 -6.47 -5.86 3.42
N ALA A 63 -5.78 -6.69 4.22
CA ALA A 63 -4.41 -6.45 4.65
C ALA A 63 -3.70 -7.76 4.99
N GLY A 64 -2.37 -7.73 4.93
CA GLY A 64 -1.53 -8.86 5.32
C GLY A 64 -0.20 -8.43 5.91
N THR A 65 0.38 -9.28 6.73
CA THR A 65 1.72 -9.12 7.30
C THR A 65 2.36 -10.46 7.62
N VAL A 66 3.65 -10.44 7.91
CA VAL A 66 4.34 -11.53 8.58
C VAL A 66 4.48 -11.17 10.06
N LEU A 67 3.96 -12.01 10.93
CA LEU A 67 4.05 -11.80 12.37
C LEU A 67 5.50 -11.96 12.86
N SER A 68 5.79 -11.42 14.04
CA SER A 68 7.13 -11.50 14.65
C SER A 68 7.59 -12.94 14.94
N ASP A 69 6.66 -13.92 15.00
CA ASP A 69 6.95 -15.34 15.10
C ASP A 69 7.18 -16.04 13.73
N GLY A 70 7.10 -15.30 12.64
CA GLY A 70 7.24 -15.78 11.26
C GLY A 70 5.95 -16.24 10.62
N SER A 71 4.83 -16.29 11.36
CA SER A 71 3.52 -16.69 10.81
C SER A 71 3.00 -15.66 9.81
N ILE A 72 2.32 -16.12 8.77
CA ILE A 72 1.64 -15.24 7.82
C ILE A 72 0.24 -14.94 8.35
N TYR A 73 -0.14 -13.67 8.35
CA TYR A 73 -1.40 -13.18 8.90
C TYR A 73 -2.13 -12.31 7.89
N PHE A 74 -3.34 -12.71 7.52
CA PHE A 74 -4.24 -11.94 6.67
C PHE A 74 -5.50 -11.55 7.45
N VAL A 75 -5.93 -10.32 7.27
CA VAL A 75 -7.24 -9.80 7.70
C VAL A 75 -8.06 -9.45 6.47
N GLY A 76 -9.32 -9.83 6.48
CA GLY A 76 -10.21 -9.58 5.36
C GLY A 76 -11.65 -9.97 5.68
N ARG A 77 -12.44 -10.11 4.63
CA ARG A 77 -13.88 -10.44 4.71
C ARG A 77 -14.14 -11.80 4.10
N GLU A 78 -14.91 -12.61 4.79
CA GLU A 78 -15.39 -13.89 4.26
C GLU A 78 -16.88 -13.77 3.90
N GLY A 79 -17.17 -13.59 2.61
CA GLY A 79 -18.53 -13.42 2.12
C GLY A 79 -19.24 -12.24 2.78
N ALA A 80 -20.44 -12.52 3.35
CA ALA A 80 -21.25 -11.54 4.06
C ALA A 80 -21.06 -11.57 5.60
N ASP A 81 -20.22 -12.48 6.10
CA ASP A 81 -20.13 -12.79 7.53
C ASP A 81 -19.29 -11.80 8.33
N GLY A 82 -18.70 -10.78 7.65
CA GLY A 82 -17.91 -9.77 8.31
C GLY A 82 -16.41 -10.06 8.25
N PHE A 83 -15.66 -9.36 9.11
CA PHE A 83 -14.20 -9.50 9.16
C PHE A 83 -13.78 -10.77 9.89
N CYS A 84 -12.77 -11.42 9.37
CA CYS A 84 -12.03 -12.48 10.07
C CYS A 84 -10.54 -12.39 9.70
N ALA A 85 -9.74 -13.18 10.38
CA ALA A 85 -8.35 -13.34 10.02
C ALA A 85 -8.03 -14.79 9.65
N TYR A 86 -6.98 -14.98 8.89
CA TYR A 86 -6.38 -16.27 8.58
C TYR A 86 -4.90 -16.25 8.92
N VAL A 87 -4.44 -17.27 9.61
CA VAL A 87 -3.05 -17.45 10.05
C VAL A 87 -2.49 -18.73 9.45
N SER A 88 -1.29 -18.63 8.90
CA SER A 88 -0.48 -19.80 8.53
C SER A 88 0.82 -19.81 9.32
N THR A 89 1.14 -20.95 9.92
CA THR A 89 2.39 -21.20 10.65
C THR A 89 3.31 -22.16 9.90
N ASP A 90 2.96 -22.52 8.68
CA ASP A 90 3.64 -23.49 7.81
C ASP A 90 3.84 -22.92 6.40
N ASP A 91 4.25 -21.65 6.32
CA ASP A 91 4.55 -20.96 5.06
C ASP A 91 3.40 -21.00 4.04
N GLY A 92 2.15 -20.91 4.50
CA GLY A 92 0.97 -20.85 3.64
C GLY A 92 0.48 -22.21 3.12
N ASP A 93 1.00 -23.33 3.63
CA ASP A 93 0.52 -24.65 3.26
C ASP A 93 -0.83 -24.98 3.90
N SER A 94 -1.10 -24.45 5.10
CA SER A 94 -2.42 -24.53 5.74
C SER A 94 -2.79 -23.23 6.43
N TRP A 95 -4.10 -23.01 6.60
CA TRP A 95 -4.66 -21.77 7.14
C TRP A 95 -5.64 -22.06 8.26
N THR A 96 -5.48 -21.34 9.37
CA THR A 96 -6.39 -21.37 10.50
C THR A 96 -7.16 -20.07 10.58
N LYS A 97 -8.49 -20.15 10.61
CA LYS A 97 -9.36 -18.98 10.78
C LYS A 97 -9.33 -18.52 12.23
N GLU A 98 -9.19 -17.21 12.41
CA GLU A 98 -9.36 -16.51 13.69
C GLU A 98 -10.55 -15.56 13.61
N GLU A 99 -11.41 -15.60 14.62
CA GLU A 99 -12.50 -14.65 14.77
C GLU A 99 -11.95 -13.34 15.35
N LEU A 100 -12.43 -12.21 14.81
CA LEU A 100 -12.06 -10.89 15.29
C LEU A 100 -13.17 -10.34 16.20
N PRO A 101 -12.85 -9.78 17.38
CA PRO A 101 -13.86 -9.22 18.29
C PRO A 101 -14.70 -8.10 17.67
N TRP A 102 -14.19 -7.47 16.61
CA TRP A 102 -14.83 -6.38 15.88
C TRP A 102 -15.33 -6.78 14.48
N ALA A 103 -15.58 -8.07 14.27
CA ALA A 103 -15.97 -8.64 12.97
C ALA A 103 -17.19 -7.97 12.31
N ASP A 104 -18.12 -7.47 13.11
CA ASP A 104 -19.37 -6.83 12.68
C ASP A 104 -19.21 -5.33 12.36
N GLN A 105 -18.04 -4.76 12.60
CA GLN A 105 -17.80 -3.34 12.39
C GLN A 105 -17.26 -3.07 10.98
N THR A 106 -17.69 -1.95 10.40
CA THR A 106 -17.16 -1.52 9.10
C THR A 106 -15.87 -0.74 9.30
N VAL A 107 -14.74 -1.38 8.97
CA VAL A 107 -13.40 -0.75 8.95
C VAL A 107 -12.89 -0.78 7.53
N VAL A 108 -12.18 0.27 7.10
CA VAL A 108 -11.58 0.39 5.78
C VAL A 108 -10.13 0.84 5.88
N GLY A 109 -9.34 0.57 4.84
CA GLY A 109 -7.94 0.98 4.80
C GLY A 109 -7.08 0.33 5.87
N ILE A 110 -7.36 -0.93 6.20
CA ILE A 110 -6.67 -1.67 7.25
C ILE A 110 -5.18 -1.77 6.93
N LYS A 111 -4.35 -1.49 7.93
CA LYS A 111 -2.90 -1.71 7.95
C LYS A 111 -2.57 -2.59 9.14
N LEU A 112 -1.63 -3.51 8.92
CA LEU A 112 -1.18 -4.46 9.94
C LEU A 112 0.29 -4.25 10.24
N ARG A 113 0.66 -4.46 11.50
CA ARG A 113 2.05 -4.53 11.95
C ARG A 113 2.45 -5.97 12.24
N PRO A 114 3.76 -6.26 12.32
CA PRO A 114 4.26 -7.62 12.62
C PRO A 114 3.83 -8.18 13.98
N ASP A 115 3.46 -7.33 14.95
CA ASP A 115 2.87 -7.78 16.23
C ASP A 115 1.37 -8.13 16.14
N GLY A 116 0.78 -8.03 14.95
CA GLY A 116 -0.65 -8.26 14.71
C GLY A 116 -1.55 -7.07 15.09
N PHE A 117 -0.95 -5.93 15.45
CA PHE A 117 -1.68 -4.70 15.69
C PHE A 117 -2.31 -4.19 14.40
N MET A 118 -3.57 -3.79 14.46
CA MET A 118 -4.36 -3.28 13.36
C MET A 118 -4.64 -1.80 13.53
N LEU A 119 -4.46 -1.02 12.46
CA LEU A 119 -4.88 0.37 12.33
C LEU A 119 -5.78 0.49 11.09
N GLY A 120 -6.84 1.28 11.17
CA GLY A 120 -7.76 1.49 10.06
C GLY A 120 -8.68 2.67 10.30
N MET A 121 -9.69 2.80 9.45
CA MET A 121 -10.67 3.88 9.54
C MET A 121 -12.10 3.37 9.67
N ARG A 122 -12.90 4.03 10.49
CA ARG A 122 -14.35 3.85 10.58
C ARG A 122 -15.03 5.19 10.32
N GLY A 123 -15.46 5.41 9.09
CA GLY A 123 -15.85 6.74 8.64
C GLY A 123 -14.64 7.70 8.68
N GLN A 124 -14.74 8.77 9.43
CA GLN A 124 -13.66 9.76 9.65
C GLN A 124 -12.91 9.51 10.98
N GLN A 125 -13.15 8.38 11.64
CA GLN A 125 -12.45 8.02 12.87
C GLN A 125 -11.29 7.09 12.55
N VAL A 126 -10.15 7.35 13.16
CA VAL A 126 -9.02 6.40 13.20
C VAL A 126 -9.31 5.39 14.30
N VAL A 127 -9.27 4.11 13.95
CA VAL A 127 -9.52 3.01 14.88
C VAL A 127 -8.36 2.03 14.87
N TYR A 128 -8.11 1.39 16.02
CA TYR A 128 -7.02 0.45 16.19
C TYR A 128 -7.39 -0.67 17.17
N ALA A 129 -6.72 -1.80 17.04
CA ALA A 129 -6.83 -2.92 17.96
C ALA A 129 -5.51 -3.71 18.01
N ALA A 130 -5.12 -4.18 19.18
CA ALA A 130 -4.17 -5.28 19.28
C ALA A 130 -4.87 -6.58 18.84
N ARG A 131 -4.08 -7.56 18.40
CA ARG A 131 -4.63 -8.86 17.98
C ARG A 131 -5.46 -9.50 19.09
N GLY A 132 -6.70 -9.84 18.78
CA GLY A 132 -7.67 -10.44 19.72
C GLY A 132 -8.35 -9.44 20.67
N GLU A 133 -8.12 -8.12 20.51
CA GLU A 133 -8.80 -7.08 21.30
C GLU A 133 -9.90 -6.37 20.52
N ASP A 134 -10.79 -5.69 21.24
CA ASP A 134 -11.81 -4.82 20.68
C ASP A 134 -11.21 -3.55 20.08
N LEU A 135 -11.94 -2.95 19.11
CA LEU A 135 -11.54 -1.67 18.52
C LEU A 135 -11.55 -0.53 19.54
N LYS A 136 -10.50 0.24 19.52
CA LYS A 136 -10.33 1.53 20.20
C LYS A 136 -10.34 2.65 19.16
N THR A 137 -10.67 3.85 19.55
CA THR A 137 -10.59 5.04 18.67
C THR A 137 -9.40 5.90 19.11
N ALA A 138 -8.54 6.26 18.16
CA ALA A 138 -7.46 7.20 18.42
C ALA A 138 -8.00 8.64 18.43
N ASP A 139 -7.45 9.47 19.31
CA ASP A 139 -7.70 10.90 19.29
C ASP A 139 -6.81 11.56 18.22
N ILE A 140 -7.42 12.33 17.32
CA ILE A 140 -6.73 13.11 16.28
C ILE A 140 -6.99 14.61 16.39
N SER A 141 -7.57 15.04 17.50
CA SER A 141 -7.98 16.45 17.70
C SER A 141 -6.82 17.44 17.62
N ALA A 142 -5.58 16.98 17.93
CA ALA A 142 -4.37 17.79 17.81
C ALA A 142 -4.05 18.23 16.38
N LEU A 143 -4.58 17.55 15.37
CA LEU A 143 -4.39 17.93 13.95
C LEU A 143 -5.25 19.15 13.55
N GLY A 144 -6.18 19.57 14.42
CA GLY A 144 -7.09 20.66 14.14
C GLY A 144 -8.13 20.31 13.09
N ALA A 145 -8.56 21.28 12.28
CA ALA A 145 -9.54 21.04 11.24
C ALA A 145 -8.91 20.32 10.06
N ILE A 146 -9.15 19.01 9.97
CA ILE A 146 -8.96 18.21 8.76
C ILE A 146 -10.36 17.93 8.23
N ASP A 147 -10.62 18.25 6.95
CA ASP A 147 -11.93 18.04 6.35
C ASP A 147 -12.14 16.60 5.88
N GLY A 148 -11.06 15.84 5.74
CA GLY A 148 -11.12 14.42 5.42
C GLY A 148 -9.79 13.70 5.66
N ILE A 149 -9.87 12.50 6.25
CA ILE A 149 -8.76 11.54 6.31
C ILE A 149 -8.95 10.59 5.15
N SER A 150 -7.89 10.38 4.36
CA SER A 150 -7.89 9.46 3.21
C SER A 150 -7.25 8.11 3.53
N ALA A 151 -6.21 8.08 4.39
CA ALA A 151 -5.60 6.85 4.87
C ALA A 151 -4.90 7.05 6.20
N VAL A 152 -4.52 5.94 6.83
CA VAL A 152 -3.79 5.89 8.10
C VAL A 152 -2.67 4.86 7.99
N TYR A 153 -1.53 5.14 8.62
CA TYR A 153 -0.36 4.27 8.58
C TYR A 153 0.27 4.15 9.97
N PRO A 154 0.42 2.94 10.51
CA PRO A 154 1.17 2.74 11.73
C PRO A 154 2.65 3.00 11.45
N ILE A 155 3.35 3.62 12.41
CA ILE A 155 4.79 3.85 12.33
C ILE A 155 5.51 2.84 13.24
N ASP A 156 5.21 2.90 14.53
CA ASP A 156 5.75 1.98 15.53
C ASP A 156 4.67 1.56 16.56
N GLY A 157 5.07 1.06 17.74
CA GLY A 157 4.18 0.61 18.81
C GLY A 157 3.24 1.68 19.36
N ASP A 158 3.66 2.93 19.32
CA ASP A 158 3.03 4.03 20.03
C ASP A 158 2.51 5.12 19.10
N THR A 159 2.93 5.12 17.81
CA THR A 159 2.69 6.23 16.89
C THR A 159 2.13 5.79 15.54
N PHE A 160 1.43 6.70 14.92
CA PHE A 160 0.89 6.56 13.56
C PHE A 160 0.87 7.92 12.85
N THR A 161 0.71 7.90 11.53
CA THR A 161 0.41 9.10 10.76
C THR A 161 -0.89 8.93 9.98
N VAL A 162 -1.44 10.05 9.54
CA VAL A 162 -2.63 10.10 8.70
C VAL A 162 -2.32 10.82 7.39
N THR A 163 -3.02 10.46 6.34
CA THR A 163 -3.08 11.26 5.12
C THR A 163 -4.45 11.91 5.02
N GLY A 164 -4.49 13.15 4.58
CA GLY A 164 -5.74 13.89 4.48
C GLY A 164 -5.53 15.26 3.90
N GLY A 165 -6.56 16.08 3.91
CA GLY A 165 -6.50 17.40 3.35
C GLY A 165 -7.39 18.42 4.07
N ARG A 166 -7.17 19.69 3.75
CA ARG A 166 -8.03 20.81 4.12
C ARG A 166 -8.73 21.35 2.92
N THR A 167 -10.01 21.63 3.07
CA THR A 167 -10.78 22.36 2.05
C THR A 167 -10.46 23.85 2.16
N GLU A 168 -10.02 24.42 1.05
CA GLU A 168 -9.86 25.86 0.91
C GLU A 168 -10.84 26.37 -0.13
N THR A 169 -11.53 27.46 0.21
CA THR A 169 -12.42 28.16 -0.71
C THR A 169 -11.65 29.27 -1.37
N PHE A 170 -11.66 29.32 -2.69
CA PHE A 170 -11.08 30.40 -3.47
C PHE A 170 -12.07 30.92 -4.52
N VAL A 171 -11.86 32.16 -4.97
CA VAL A 171 -12.66 32.76 -6.03
C VAL A 171 -11.88 32.58 -7.34
N ASN A 172 -12.46 31.90 -8.33
CA ASN A 172 -11.86 31.72 -9.65
C ASN A 172 -11.87 33.01 -10.47
N GLU A 173 -11.27 33.00 -11.65
CA GLU A 173 -11.17 34.18 -12.56
C GLU A 173 -12.55 34.71 -13.00
N ASP A 174 -13.58 33.88 -12.96
CA ASP A 174 -14.95 34.23 -13.30
C ASP A 174 -15.75 34.80 -12.11
N GLY A 175 -15.11 34.94 -10.95
CA GLY A 175 -15.71 35.46 -9.73
C GLY A 175 -16.60 34.47 -8.99
N GLN A 176 -16.46 33.16 -9.28
CA GLN A 176 -17.21 32.10 -8.62
C GLN A 176 -16.38 31.51 -7.47
N GLU A 177 -17.03 31.25 -6.33
CA GLU A 177 -16.43 30.51 -5.24
C GLU A 177 -16.30 29.04 -5.64
N GLN A 178 -15.09 28.51 -5.48
CA GLN A 178 -14.75 27.10 -5.68
C GLN A 178 -14.03 26.57 -4.46
N GLU A 179 -14.24 25.29 -4.19
CA GLU A 179 -13.52 24.56 -3.14
C GLU A 179 -12.46 23.68 -3.76
N THR A 180 -11.29 23.63 -3.14
CA THR A 180 -10.23 22.67 -3.46
C THR A 180 -9.75 22.01 -2.18
N ILE A 181 -9.37 20.74 -2.27
CA ILE A 181 -8.74 20.02 -1.15
C ILE A 181 -7.23 20.11 -1.34
N HIS A 182 -6.56 20.73 -0.39
CA HIS A 182 -5.11 20.74 -0.32
C HIS A 182 -4.64 19.56 0.53
N PRO A 183 -3.87 18.61 -0.06
CA PRO A 183 -3.25 17.54 0.70
C PRO A 183 -2.33 18.11 1.78
N LEU A 184 -2.37 17.52 2.97
CA LEU A 184 -1.52 17.91 4.07
C LEU A 184 -0.24 17.06 4.09
N PRO A 185 0.89 17.62 4.59
CA PRO A 185 2.12 16.87 4.71
C PRO A 185 1.98 15.79 5.79
N PHE A 186 1.92 14.53 5.36
CA PHE A 186 1.71 13.41 6.29
C PHE A 186 2.91 13.19 7.23
N GLU A 187 4.10 13.58 6.83
CA GLU A 187 5.32 13.54 7.66
C GLU A 187 5.21 14.45 8.88
N ASP A 188 4.38 15.51 8.78
CA ASP A 188 4.13 16.45 9.87
C ASP A 188 2.94 16.05 10.77
N MET A 189 2.27 14.94 10.43
CA MET A 189 1.05 14.50 11.13
C MET A 189 1.29 13.21 11.94
N VAL A 190 2.43 13.10 12.62
CA VAL A 190 2.73 11.98 13.51
C VAL A 190 2.06 12.18 14.86
N LEU A 191 1.22 11.23 15.25
CA LEU A 191 0.47 11.23 16.49
C LEU A 191 0.75 9.97 17.32
N GLN A 192 0.64 10.11 18.63
CA GLN A 192 0.45 8.99 19.53
C GLN A 192 -1.02 8.57 19.57
N TYR A 193 -1.31 7.34 19.97
CA TYR A 193 -2.68 6.84 20.05
C TYR A 193 -3.52 7.55 21.12
N ASP A 194 -2.91 8.28 22.05
CA ASP A 194 -3.57 9.15 23.03
C ASP A 194 -3.91 10.55 22.49
N GLY A 195 -3.54 10.85 21.24
CA GLY A 195 -3.80 12.10 20.55
C GLY A 195 -2.69 13.15 20.66
N SER A 196 -1.58 12.83 21.34
CA SER A 196 -0.44 13.75 21.41
C SER A 196 0.23 13.87 20.04
N LEU A 197 0.38 15.09 19.53
CA LEU A 197 1.11 15.36 18.31
C LEU A 197 2.63 15.32 18.60
N VAL A 198 3.34 14.49 17.86
CA VAL A 198 4.80 14.32 18.00
C VAL A 198 5.55 15.34 17.15
N THR A 199 5.11 15.54 15.91
CA THR A 199 5.75 16.44 14.95
C THR A 199 5.13 17.83 15.00
N GLN A 200 5.86 18.81 14.45
CA GLN A 200 5.36 20.15 14.23
C GLN A 200 5.26 20.38 12.74
N TRP A 201 4.29 21.18 12.32
CA TRP A 201 4.14 21.60 10.92
C TRP A 201 5.46 22.16 10.38
N GLY A 202 5.95 21.60 9.30
CA GLY A 202 7.20 21.92 8.64
C GLY A 202 7.12 21.86 7.12
N GLU A 203 8.15 21.35 6.51
CA GLU A 203 8.29 21.22 5.05
C GLU A 203 8.11 19.76 4.59
N GLY A 204 7.31 18.98 5.31
CA GLY A 204 7.04 17.58 4.99
C GLY A 204 6.33 17.42 3.64
N ILE A 205 6.48 16.26 3.00
CA ILE A 205 5.80 15.98 1.73
C ILE A 205 4.34 15.60 1.94
N ALA A 206 3.50 16.02 1.02
CA ALA A 206 2.08 15.71 1.03
C ALA A 206 1.82 14.28 0.52
N ALA A 207 0.65 13.74 0.86
CA ALA A 207 0.29 12.35 0.54
C ALA A 207 0.16 12.05 -0.96
N ASP A 208 -0.07 13.06 -1.79
CA ASP A 208 -0.10 12.95 -3.26
C ASP A 208 1.29 12.96 -3.89
N GLN A 209 2.33 13.30 -3.11
CA GLN A 209 3.74 13.30 -3.51
C GLN A 209 4.47 12.02 -3.06
N ALA A 210 3.80 11.11 -2.39
CA ALA A 210 4.40 9.88 -1.90
C ALA A 210 3.45 8.68 -2.05
N GLY A 211 4.00 7.47 -2.01
CA GLY A 211 3.22 6.24 -2.10
C GLY A 211 4.01 5.00 -1.73
N TYR A 212 3.40 3.83 -1.99
CA TYR A 212 4.00 2.53 -1.69
C TYR A 212 4.39 2.40 -0.21
N TYR A 213 3.44 2.77 0.67
CA TYR A 213 3.65 2.77 2.11
C TYR A 213 3.73 1.36 2.67
N ALA A 214 4.77 1.07 3.44
CA ALA A 214 4.95 -0.20 4.15
C ALA A 214 5.54 0.05 5.53
N SER A 215 4.94 -0.52 6.57
CA SER A 215 5.44 -0.41 7.94
C SER A 215 6.17 -1.69 8.34
N ASP A 216 7.28 -1.55 9.07
CA ASP A 216 7.85 -2.61 9.86
C ASP A 216 7.55 -2.40 11.37
N GLU A 217 8.37 -2.90 12.28
CA GLU A 217 8.14 -2.74 13.72
C GLU A 217 8.48 -1.33 14.23
N GLU A 218 9.32 -0.57 13.51
CA GLU A 218 9.93 0.66 14.01
C GLU A 218 9.66 1.88 13.14
N LYS A 219 9.37 1.69 11.84
CA LYS A 219 9.30 2.77 10.85
C LYS A 219 8.21 2.54 9.81
N LEU A 220 7.71 3.65 9.27
CA LEU A 220 6.93 3.69 8.04
C LEU A 220 7.85 4.01 6.87
N TYR A 221 7.96 3.09 5.90
CA TYR A 221 8.69 3.30 4.65
C TYR A 221 7.72 3.74 3.56
N TYR A 222 8.20 4.58 2.66
CA TYR A 222 7.44 5.11 1.52
C TYR A 222 8.40 5.58 0.42
N VAL A 223 7.83 5.88 -0.75
CA VAL A 223 8.59 6.39 -1.90
C VAL A 223 8.12 7.80 -2.20
N ASP A 224 9.07 8.73 -2.26
CA ASP A 224 8.88 10.08 -2.75
C ASP A 224 8.79 10.06 -4.29
N PHE A 225 7.67 10.51 -4.85
CA PHE A 225 7.41 10.44 -6.30
C PHE A 225 8.20 11.47 -7.12
N GLU A 226 8.69 12.54 -6.49
CA GLU A 226 9.51 13.54 -7.19
C GLU A 226 10.93 13.03 -7.43
N THR A 227 11.50 12.36 -6.42
CA THR A 227 12.89 11.89 -6.43
C THR A 227 13.02 10.41 -6.73
N ASN A 228 11.95 9.61 -6.58
CA ASN A 228 11.92 8.16 -6.51
C ASN A 228 12.81 7.59 -5.38
N GLU A 229 13.09 8.37 -4.36
CA GLU A 229 13.83 7.90 -3.20
C GLU A 229 12.94 7.10 -2.26
N CYS A 230 13.49 6.00 -1.75
CA CYS A 230 12.94 5.34 -0.57
C CYS A 230 13.24 6.20 0.66
N ARG A 231 12.22 6.50 1.43
CA ARG A 231 12.31 7.24 2.69
C ARG A 231 11.67 6.45 3.82
N SER A 232 12.02 6.79 5.04
CA SER A 232 11.28 6.31 6.21
C SER A 232 10.99 7.43 7.19
N LEU A 233 9.91 7.25 7.94
CA LEU A 233 9.46 8.11 9.02
C LEU A 233 9.41 7.26 10.30
N ASP A 234 10.10 7.69 11.36
CA ASP A 234 10.06 7.02 12.66
C ASP A 234 9.04 7.66 13.62
N GLY A 235 8.82 7.03 14.76
CA GLY A 235 7.86 7.50 15.77
C GLY A 235 8.26 8.80 16.46
N ALA A 236 9.50 9.29 16.29
CA ALA A 236 9.95 10.59 16.74
C ALA A 236 9.76 11.69 15.68
N GLY A 237 9.24 11.32 14.50
CA GLY A 237 9.07 12.23 13.36
C GLY A 237 10.37 12.49 12.60
N GLN A 238 11.40 11.62 12.75
CA GLN A 238 12.63 11.75 11.99
C GLN A 238 12.48 11.07 10.64
N ILE A 239 13.00 11.73 9.61
CA ILE A 239 12.95 11.25 8.22
C ILE A 239 14.36 10.86 7.81
N ASP A 240 14.50 9.61 7.36
CA ASP A 240 15.71 9.13 6.71
C ASP A 240 15.44 8.98 5.20
N SER A 241 16.42 9.33 4.37
CA SER A 241 16.44 9.09 2.92
C SER A 241 17.49 8.05 2.59
N TYR A 242 17.13 7.15 1.71
CA TYR A 242 17.99 6.05 1.24
C TYR A 242 18.36 6.24 -0.24
N GLY A 243 18.27 5.23 -1.06
CA GLY A 243 18.58 5.33 -2.49
C GLY A 243 17.35 5.48 -3.37
N VAL A 244 17.60 5.80 -4.62
CA VAL A 244 16.57 5.86 -5.67
C VAL A 244 16.20 4.46 -6.09
N LEU A 245 14.90 4.15 -6.08
CA LEU A 245 14.36 2.85 -6.47
C LEU A 245 14.06 2.77 -7.96
N ALA A 246 14.01 1.55 -8.48
CA ALA A 246 13.42 1.28 -9.78
C ALA A 246 11.90 1.56 -9.77
N THR A 247 11.28 1.56 -10.97
CA THR A 247 9.83 1.78 -11.07
C THR A 247 9.05 0.67 -10.39
N ILE A 248 8.25 1.04 -9.39
CA ILE A 248 7.37 0.12 -8.66
C ILE A 248 6.07 -0.08 -9.44
N LYS A 249 5.60 -1.32 -9.52
CA LYS A 249 4.40 -1.73 -10.28
C LYS A 249 3.26 -2.26 -9.41
N GLY A 250 3.35 -2.17 -8.11
CA GLY A 250 2.31 -2.73 -7.27
C GLY A 250 2.51 -2.43 -5.79
N SER A 251 2.01 -3.31 -4.95
CA SER A 251 2.16 -3.19 -3.51
C SER A 251 3.60 -3.33 -3.07
N SER A 252 3.91 -2.73 -1.94
CA SER A 252 5.17 -2.86 -1.23
C SER A 252 4.97 -3.56 0.11
N PHE A 253 6.06 -4.07 0.65
CA PHE A 253 6.12 -4.72 1.95
C PHE A 253 7.44 -4.38 2.61
N CYS A 254 7.47 -4.21 3.93
CA CYS A 254 8.71 -3.99 4.66
C CYS A 254 8.84 -5.00 5.80
N ARG A 255 10.05 -5.50 6.00
CA ARG A 255 10.40 -6.38 7.10
C ARG A 255 11.89 -6.26 7.42
N ASN A 256 12.23 -6.03 8.67
CA ASN A 256 13.61 -5.95 9.16
C ASN A 256 14.48 -4.93 8.39
N GLY A 257 13.93 -3.77 8.05
CA GLY A 257 14.62 -2.74 7.29
C GLY A 257 14.85 -3.06 5.81
N ILE A 258 14.23 -4.12 5.29
CA ILE A 258 14.25 -4.44 3.85
C ILE A 258 12.90 -4.05 3.25
N PHE A 259 12.94 -3.16 2.27
CA PHE A 259 11.78 -2.72 1.53
C PHE A 259 11.61 -3.55 0.26
N TYR A 260 10.56 -4.35 0.20
CA TYR A 260 10.24 -5.23 -0.92
C TYR A 260 9.21 -4.57 -1.84
N TYR A 261 9.37 -4.71 -3.13
CA TYR A 261 8.42 -4.22 -4.12
C TYR A 261 8.43 -5.05 -5.41
N VAL A 262 7.36 -4.93 -6.18
CA VAL A 262 7.24 -5.54 -7.50
C VAL A 262 7.62 -4.53 -8.56
N ASP A 263 8.47 -4.92 -9.53
CA ASP A 263 8.78 -4.15 -10.74
C ASP A 263 8.44 -4.96 -12.01
N ASP A 264 8.84 -4.46 -13.18
CA ASP A 264 8.60 -5.13 -14.47
C ASP A 264 9.35 -6.46 -14.62
N GLN A 265 10.32 -6.77 -13.76
CA GLN A 265 11.21 -7.91 -13.86
C GLN A 265 11.11 -8.89 -12.68
N GLY A 266 10.20 -8.65 -11.74
CA GLY A 266 9.98 -9.54 -10.60
C GLY A 266 9.85 -8.85 -9.26
N ILE A 267 10.41 -9.45 -8.20
CA ILE A 267 10.39 -8.91 -6.85
C ILE A 267 11.79 -8.45 -6.46
N VAL A 268 11.87 -7.23 -6.00
CA VAL A 268 13.10 -6.57 -5.57
C VAL A 268 13.09 -6.45 -4.05
N ALA A 269 14.23 -6.71 -3.43
CA ALA A 269 14.54 -6.43 -2.03
C ALA A 269 15.53 -5.28 -1.99
N TYR A 270 15.15 -4.17 -1.38
CA TYR A 270 16.00 -3.02 -1.16
C TYR A 270 16.39 -2.95 0.33
N ASP A 271 17.66 -3.21 0.62
CA ASP A 271 18.23 -3.13 1.98
C ASP A 271 18.54 -1.68 2.31
N THR A 272 17.76 -1.08 3.19
CA THR A 272 17.90 0.33 3.61
C THR A 272 19.16 0.57 4.47
N THR A 273 19.73 -0.47 5.09
CA THR A 273 20.93 -0.36 5.89
C THR A 273 22.18 -0.17 5.03
N ASN A 274 22.24 -0.86 3.90
CA ASN A 274 23.39 -0.87 3.00
C ASN A 274 23.15 -0.04 1.73
N ASN A 275 21.95 0.49 1.55
CA ASN A 275 21.49 1.14 0.32
C ASN A 275 21.75 0.24 -0.92
N SER A 276 21.40 -1.02 -0.80
CA SER A 276 21.67 -2.02 -1.84
C SER A 276 20.40 -2.73 -2.28
N GLU A 277 20.30 -2.93 -3.59
CA GLU A 277 19.19 -3.61 -4.22
C GLU A 277 19.60 -5.02 -4.64
N SER A 278 18.73 -5.98 -4.40
CA SER A 278 18.86 -7.34 -4.89
C SER A 278 17.52 -7.84 -5.41
N ARG A 279 17.56 -8.69 -6.42
CA ARG A 279 16.35 -9.28 -6.98
C ARG A 279 16.17 -10.67 -6.41
N ILE A 280 15.08 -10.85 -5.65
CA ILE A 280 14.76 -12.15 -5.02
C ILE A 280 13.92 -13.05 -5.91
N LEU A 281 13.24 -12.48 -6.91
CA LEU A 281 12.57 -13.21 -7.98
C LEU A 281 12.85 -12.47 -9.29
N THR A 282 13.43 -13.19 -10.27
CA THR A 282 13.98 -12.59 -11.51
C THR A 282 13.03 -12.64 -12.70
N ASP A 283 11.87 -13.28 -12.54
CA ASP A 283 10.88 -13.43 -13.61
C ASP A 283 9.70 -12.50 -13.36
N THR A 284 9.19 -11.87 -14.42
CA THR A 284 7.97 -11.07 -14.34
C THR A 284 6.82 -11.92 -13.82
N LEU A 285 6.10 -11.40 -12.84
CA LEU A 285 4.99 -12.14 -12.24
C LEU A 285 3.84 -12.24 -13.25
N ALA A 286 3.57 -13.44 -13.75
CA ALA A 286 2.63 -13.70 -14.84
C ALA A 286 1.24 -13.04 -14.65
N PRO A 287 0.63 -13.03 -13.45
CA PRO A 287 -0.66 -12.36 -13.24
C PRO A 287 -0.63 -10.86 -13.50
N PHE A 288 0.52 -10.21 -13.26
CA PHE A 288 0.66 -8.74 -13.34
C PHE A 288 1.16 -8.25 -14.71
N LEU A 289 1.21 -9.12 -15.69
CA LEU A 289 1.42 -8.75 -17.11
C LEU A 289 0.17 -8.20 -17.79
N GLN A 290 -0.98 -8.32 -17.14
CA GLN A 290 -2.26 -7.86 -17.66
C GLN A 290 -2.53 -6.44 -17.13
N ASP A 291 -2.95 -5.53 -17.99
CA ASP A 291 -3.19 -4.11 -17.66
C ASP A 291 -4.32 -3.90 -16.63
N ASP A 292 -5.20 -4.90 -16.49
CA ASP A 292 -6.36 -4.89 -15.59
C ASP A 292 -6.14 -5.65 -14.29
N VAL A 293 -4.92 -6.15 -14.04
CA VAL A 293 -4.56 -6.84 -12.80
C VAL A 293 -3.53 -6.03 -12.02
N SER A 294 -3.80 -5.80 -10.74
CA SER A 294 -2.92 -5.07 -9.83
C SER A 294 -2.48 -5.93 -8.66
N CYS A 295 -1.23 -5.78 -8.24
CA CYS A 295 -0.76 -6.34 -6.97
C CYS A 295 -1.25 -5.44 -5.82
N VAL A 296 -2.20 -5.93 -5.04
CA VAL A 296 -2.80 -5.15 -3.93
C VAL A 296 -2.18 -5.49 -2.58
N THR A 297 -1.54 -6.63 -2.45
CA THR A 297 -0.80 -7.04 -1.25
C THR A 297 0.41 -7.86 -1.65
N LEU A 298 1.57 -7.53 -1.11
CA LEU A 298 2.80 -8.30 -1.20
C LEU A 298 3.22 -8.68 0.22
N ILE A 299 3.62 -9.94 0.41
CA ILE A 299 4.22 -10.44 1.65
C ILE A 299 5.45 -11.25 1.26
N VAL A 300 6.55 -11.07 1.99
CA VAL A 300 7.80 -11.79 1.77
C VAL A 300 8.26 -12.41 3.09
N THR A 301 8.41 -13.73 3.08
CA THR A 301 9.03 -14.52 4.16
C THR A 301 10.48 -14.86 3.78
N ASP A 302 11.15 -15.69 4.56
CA ASP A 302 12.51 -16.12 4.28
C ASP A 302 12.59 -17.12 3.09
N HIS A 303 11.46 -17.71 2.68
CA HIS A 303 11.42 -18.80 1.69
C HIS A 303 10.48 -18.56 0.52
N GLN A 304 9.60 -17.59 0.65
CA GLN A 304 8.58 -17.35 -0.37
C GLN A 304 8.07 -15.92 -0.37
N ALA A 305 7.51 -15.53 -1.51
CA ALA A 305 6.69 -14.35 -1.65
C ALA A 305 5.23 -14.74 -1.91
N ILE A 306 4.30 -14.05 -1.28
CA ILE A 306 2.87 -14.15 -1.55
C ILE A 306 2.39 -12.83 -2.11
N ALA A 307 1.81 -12.86 -3.30
CA ALA A 307 1.25 -11.71 -3.96
C ALA A 307 -0.25 -11.91 -4.17
N VAL A 308 -1.05 -10.92 -3.78
CA VAL A 308 -2.49 -10.89 -4.02
C VAL A 308 -2.75 -10.05 -5.25
N ALA A 309 -3.23 -10.71 -6.30
CA ALA A 309 -3.65 -10.09 -7.53
C ALA A 309 -5.14 -9.72 -7.45
N ALA A 310 -5.48 -8.48 -7.74
CA ALA A 310 -6.86 -8.04 -7.91
C ALA A 310 -7.13 -7.74 -9.38
N ASP A 311 -8.16 -8.37 -9.94
CA ASP A 311 -8.71 -8.01 -11.24
C ASP A 311 -9.63 -6.80 -11.07
N LEU A 312 -9.27 -5.69 -11.69
CA LEU A 312 -9.97 -4.41 -11.58
C LEU A 312 -11.35 -4.40 -12.25
N ASN A 313 -11.61 -5.35 -13.17
CA ASN A 313 -12.88 -5.46 -13.87
C ASN A 313 -13.91 -6.33 -13.13
N SER A 314 -13.45 -7.44 -12.54
CA SER A 314 -14.32 -8.40 -11.85
C SER A 314 -14.36 -8.23 -10.34
N GLU A 315 -13.50 -7.38 -9.79
CA GLU A 315 -13.31 -7.18 -8.34
C GLU A 315 -12.94 -8.50 -7.60
N THR A 316 -12.38 -9.47 -8.34
CA THR A 316 -11.94 -10.75 -7.76
C THR A 316 -10.47 -10.68 -7.37
N GLN A 317 -10.13 -11.42 -6.31
CA GLN A 317 -8.75 -11.56 -5.86
C GLN A 317 -8.29 -13.00 -6.07
N THR A 318 -7.02 -13.13 -6.48
CA THR A 318 -6.33 -14.43 -6.57
C THR A 318 -5.01 -14.30 -5.81
N VAL A 319 -4.70 -15.30 -5.01
CA VAL A 319 -3.47 -15.33 -4.20
C VAL A 319 -2.46 -16.26 -4.85
N TYR A 320 -1.27 -15.74 -5.09
CA TYR A 320 -0.17 -16.48 -5.69
C TYR A 320 1.00 -16.61 -4.73
N ARG A 321 1.58 -17.79 -4.67
CA ARG A 321 2.79 -18.09 -3.91
C ARG A 321 3.95 -18.36 -4.86
N TYR A 322 5.07 -17.74 -4.61
CA TYR A 322 6.32 -17.88 -5.36
C TYR A 322 7.42 -18.33 -4.40
N GLU A 323 8.17 -19.36 -4.76
CA GLU A 323 9.39 -19.76 -4.06
C GLU A 323 10.53 -18.78 -4.40
N ILE A 324 11.29 -18.33 -3.39
CA ILE A 324 12.39 -17.37 -3.53
C ILE A 324 13.69 -17.87 -2.92
#